data_e8c676da3347eb8a81c09358c6ac1f6b
#
_entry.id   e8c676da3347eb8a81c09358c6ac1f6b
#
_cell.length_a   1.000
_cell.length_b   1.000
_cell.length_c   1.000
_cell.angle_alpha   90.00
_cell.angle_beta   90.00
_cell.angle_gamma   90.00
#
_symmetry.space_group_name_H-M   'P 1'
#
loop_
_entity.id
_entity.type
_entity.pdbx_description
1 polymer ?
#
loop_
_entity_poly.entity_id
_entity_poly.type
_entity_poly.pdbx_seq_one_letter_code
_entity_poly.pdbx_strand_id
1 'polypeptide(L)'
;MKRTHHCGQLRGSDVGKSVSLIGWIDSIRDHGGILFIDLRDREGLTQVKANPHSDDNAFNDLVRTLKDESVIEIEGLVEAREGDNVNSGLPTGEIEVDCSIVIVHNISDTPPFPIDDEKGDKVNEDLRLKYRYLDLRRGKMRRMLKLRHETSRAIRNFMDDEG
;
A
#
# COMPACT_ATOMS: atom_id res chain seq x y z
N MET A 1 7.71 6.55 -14.02
CA MET A 1 8.75 5.70 -13.42
C MET A 1 8.28 4.25 -13.31
N LYS A 2 9.19 3.31 -13.10
CA LYS A 2 8.86 1.89 -13.11
C LYS A 2 9.13 1.34 -11.72
N ARG A 3 8.07 0.93 -10.98
CA ARG A 3 8.24 0.26 -9.69
C ARG A 3 9.17 -0.94 -9.81
N THR A 4 9.98 -1.20 -8.81
CA THR A 4 10.83 -2.40 -8.74
C THR A 4 10.06 -3.59 -8.19
N HIS A 5 9.21 -3.37 -7.18
CA HIS A 5 8.43 -4.39 -6.48
C HIS A 5 7.01 -3.90 -6.21
N HIS A 6 6.08 -4.82 -5.95
CA HIS A 6 4.81 -4.51 -5.31
C HIS A 6 4.97 -4.45 -3.78
N CYS A 7 4.09 -3.68 -3.13
CA CYS A 7 4.17 -3.45 -1.69
C CYS A 7 4.09 -4.74 -0.85
N GLY A 8 3.42 -5.79 -1.32
CA GLY A 8 3.32 -7.07 -0.61
C GLY A 8 4.43 -8.07 -0.90
N GLN A 9 5.41 -7.73 -1.76
CA GLN A 9 6.41 -8.69 -2.25
C GLN A 9 7.71 -8.72 -1.46
N LEU A 10 8.06 -7.63 -0.77
CA LEU A 10 9.33 -7.51 -0.05
C LEU A 10 9.42 -8.49 1.12
N ARG A 11 10.62 -9.04 1.34
CA ARG A 11 10.93 -10.02 2.40
C ARG A 11 12.30 -9.70 3.01
N GLY A 12 12.67 -10.41 4.09
CA GLY A 12 13.99 -10.31 4.71
C GLY A 12 15.16 -10.52 3.74
N SER A 13 14.96 -11.28 2.65
CA SER A 13 15.97 -11.47 1.58
C SER A 13 16.22 -10.22 0.72
N ASP A 14 15.40 -9.18 0.87
CA ASP A 14 15.52 -7.92 0.14
C ASP A 14 16.23 -6.84 0.95
N VAL A 15 16.57 -7.12 2.20
CA VAL A 15 17.33 -6.20 3.06
C VAL A 15 18.63 -5.76 2.39
N GLY A 16 18.88 -4.46 2.40
CA GLY A 16 20.02 -3.83 1.74
C GLY A 16 19.80 -3.48 0.27
N LYS A 17 18.64 -3.81 -0.33
CA LYS A 17 18.29 -3.42 -1.70
C LYS A 17 17.64 -2.04 -1.73
N SER A 18 18.00 -1.24 -2.74
CA SER A 18 17.26 -0.03 -3.09
C SER A 18 16.02 -0.40 -3.90
N VAL A 19 14.86 0.14 -3.50
CA VAL A 19 13.57 -0.17 -4.12
C VAL A 19 12.79 1.09 -4.45
N SER A 20 11.94 1.01 -5.49
CA SER A 20 10.92 1.99 -5.83
C SER A 20 9.55 1.33 -5.70
N LEU A 21 8.69 1.89 -4.87
CA LEU A 21 7.33 1.43 -4.62
C LEU A 21 6.33 2.53 -4.99
N ILE A 22 5.17 2.13 -5.50
CA ILE A 22 4.07 3.04 -5.83
C ILE A 22 2.79 2.45 -5.24
N GLY A 23 2.07 3.26 -4.46
CA GLY A 23 0.85 2.78 -3.81
C GLY A 23 -0.02 3.90 -3.24
N TRP A 24 -1.05 3.47 -2.54
CA TRP A 24 -1.90 4.33 -1.72
C TRP A 24 -1.40 4.32 -0.28
N ILE A 25 -1.47 5.45 0.38
CA ILE A 25 -1.25 5.55 1.81
C ILE A 25 -2.44 4.89 2.52
N ASP A 26 -2.20 3.82 3.26
CA ASP A 26 -3.22 3.14 4.06
C ASP A 26 -3.40 3.81 5.43
N SER A 27 -2.28 4.17 6.06
CA SER A 27 -2.24 4.94 7.30
C SER A 27 -0.92 5.69 7.47
N ILE A 28 -0.95 6.77 8.24
CA ILE A 28 0.24 7.54 8.63
C ILE A 28 0.28 7.64 10.15
N ARG A 29 1.45 7.39 10.72
CA ARG A 29 1.70 7.52 12.16
C ARG A 29 2.95 8.37 12.39
N ASP A 30 2.87 9.34 13.30
CA ASP A 30 4.01 10.15 13.72
C ASP A 30 4.53 9.63 15.07
N HIS A 31 5.79 9.26 15.10
CA HIS A 31 6.51 8.87 16.31
C HIS A 31 7.73 9.75 16.50
N GLY A 32 7.53 10.86 17.23
CA GLY A 32 8.64 11.77 17.58
C GLY A 32 9.27 12.48 16.39
N GLY A 33 8.46 12.75 15.34
CA GLY A 33 8.91 13.42 14.11
C GLY A 33 9.29 12.45 12.99
N ILE A 34 9.45 11.16 13.27
CA ILE A 34 9.59 10.12 12.23
C ILE A 34 8.21 9.68 11.79
N LEU A 35 7.93 9.73 10.50
CA LEU A 35 6.67 9.30 9.95
C LEU A 35 6.75 7.86 9.45
N PHE A 36 5.84 7.03 9.96
CA PHE A 36 5.64 5.67 9.50
C PHE A 36 4.41 5.63 8.61
N ILE A 37 4.61 5.31 7.35
CA ILE A 37 3.58 5.25 6.32
C ILE A 37 3.35 3.79 5.95
N ASP A 38 2.15 3.30 6.14
CA ASP A 38 1.74 2.01 5.59
C ASP A 38 1.34 2.22 4.12
N LEU A 39 2.22 1.82 3.20
CA LEU A 39 2.00 1.96 1.76
C LEU A 39 1.37 0.67 1.21
N ARG A 40 0.22 0.80 0.56
CA ARG A 40 -0.59 -0.31 0.08
C ARG A 40 -0.74 -0.29 -1.44
N ASP A 41 -0.63 -1.46 -2.06
CA ASP A 41 -1.06 -1.68 -3.44
C ASP A 41 -1.98 -2.91 -3.55
N ARG A 42 -2.20 -3.42 -4.76
CA ARG A 42 -3.05 -4.58 -5.00
C ARG A 42 -2.48 -5.89 -4.43
N GLU A 43 -1.17 -5.98 -4.22
CA GLU A 43 -0.49 -7.21 -3.78
C GLU A 43 -0.24 -7.23 -2.26
N GLY A 44 -0.36 -6.10 -1.58
CA GLY A 44 -0.22 -6.04 -0.13
C GLY A 44 0.22 -4.68 0.39
N LEU A 45 0.90 -4.71 1.54
CA LEU A 45 1.28 -3.54 2.33
C LEU A 45 2.74 -3.64 2.74
N THR A 46 3.43 -2.52 2.73
CA THR A 46 4.80 -2.37 3.27
C THR A 46 4.87 -1.10 4.11
N GLN A 47 5.50 -1.17 5.28
CA GLN A 47 5.80 0.01 6.07
C GLN A 47 6.97 0.77 5.46
N VAL A 48 6.80 2.06 5.34
CA VAL A 48 7.81 3.02 4.89
C VAL A 48 8.13 3.94 6.07
N LYS A 49 9.40 4.09 6.38
CA LYS A 49 9.91 5.01 7.39
C LYS A 49 10.40 6.26 6.67
N ALA A 50 9.72 7.38 6.84
CA ALA A 50 10.13 8.67 6.33
C ALA A 50 10.69 9.49 7.51
N ASN A 51 12.02 9.53 7.59
CA ASN A 51 12.70 10.33 8.60
C ASN A 51 12.92 11.74 8.06
N PRO A 52 12.30 12.77 8.66
CA PRO A 52 12.57 14.14 8.29
C PRO A 52 14.05 14.44 8.55
N HIS A 53 14.82 14.64 7.50
CA HIS A 53 16.20 15.11 7.65
C HIS A 53 16.16 16.56 8.12
N SER A 54 16.92 16.88 9.15
CA SER A 54 16.98 18.21 9.79
C SER A 54 17.23 19.36 8.81
N ASP A 55 17.74 19.07 7.62
CA ASP A 55 18.18 20.05 6.62
C ASP A 55 17.31 20.10 5.35
N ASP A 56 16.35 19.19 5.16
CA ASP A 56 15.45 19.18 4.00
C ASP A 56 14.03 19.61 4.37
N ASN A 57 13.84 20.94 4.46
CA ASN A 57 12.54 21.52 4.75
C ASN A 57 11.49 21.16 3.68
N ALA A 58 11.88 20.97 2.41
CA ALA A 58 10.96 20.67 1.32
C ALA A 58 10.39 19.24 1.46
N PHE A 59 11.23 18.27 1.83
CA PHE A 59 10.79 16.91 2.13
C PHE A 59 9.84 16.89 3.35
N ASN A 60 10.22 17.59 4.42
CA ASN A 60 9.43 17.68 5.64
C ASN A 60 8.05 18.31 5.41
N ASP A 61 7.98 19.39 4.64
CA ASP A 61 6.74 20.07 4.32
C ASP A 61 5.87 19.17 3.41
N LEU A 62 6.46 18.49 2.42
CA LEU A 62 5.74 17.57 1.56
C LEU A 62 5.09 16.43 2.35
N VAL A 63 5.85 15.78 3.23
CA VAL A 63 5.36 14.63 3.99
C VAL A 63 4.22 15.02 4.95
N ARG A 64 4.22 16.24 5.47
CA ARG A 64 3.12 16.79 6.31
C ARG A 64 1.83 17.04 5.54
N THR A 65 1.87 17.15 4.20
CA THR A 65 0.67 17.31 3.38
C THR A 65 -0.02 15.99 3.04
N LEU A 66 0.64 14.86 3.31
CA LEU A 66 0.13 13.54 2.98
C LEU A 66 -1.12 13.19 3.78
N LYS A 67 -2.03 12.49 3.15
CA LYS A 67 -3.28 12.01 3.73
C LYS A 67 -3.49 10.55 3.36
N ASP A 68 -4.31 9.87 4.14
CA ASP A 68 -4.75 8.52 3.80
C ASP A 68 -5.36 8.50 2.40
N GLU A 69 -5.12 7.42 1.67
CA GLU A 69 -5.53 7.19 0.28
C GLU A 69 -4.85 8.09 -0.77
N SER A 70 -3.93 8.98 -0.38
CA SER A 70 -3.07 9.67 -1.35
C SER A 70 -2.20 8.67 -2.10
N VAL A 71 -1.89 8.97 -3.36
CA VAL A 71 -1.02 8.14 -4.21
C VAL A 71 0.37 8.71 -4.18
N ILE A 72 1.31 7.91 -3.70
CA ILE A 72 2.71 8.28 -3.64
C ILE A 72 3.61 7.22 -4.30
N GLU A 73 4.75 7.67 -4.76
CA GLU A 73 5.90 6.85 -5.11
C GLU A 73 7.00 7.16 -4.12
N ILE A 74 7.69 6.12 -3.66
CA ILE A 74 8.82 6.26 -2.76
C ILE A 74 10.04 5.54 -3.34
N GLU A 75 11.22 6.07 -3.09
CA GLU A 75 12.48 5.38 -3.27
C GLU A 75 13.20 5.29 -1.92
N GLY A 76 13.77 4.14 -1.62
CA GLY A 76 14.42 3.91 -0.33
C GLY A 76 15.15 2.60 -0.24
N LEU A 77 15.77 2.38 0.90
CA LEU A 77 16.52 1.18 1.24
C LEU A 77 15.67 0.24 2.09
N VAL A 78 15.65 -1.04 1.76
CA VAL A 78 14.98 -2.05 2.59
C VAL A 78 15.83 -2.32 3.82
N GLU A 79 15.25 -2.13 5.01
CA GLU A 79 15.88 -2.40 6.30
C GLU A 79 15.15 -3.52 7.05
N ALA A 80 15.87 -4.27 7.87
CA ALA A 80 15.27 -5.23 8.78
C ALA A 80 14.67 -4.51 9.98
N ARG A 81 13.49 -4.92 10.42
CA ARG A 81 12.93 -4.51 11.71
C ARG A 81 13.51 -5.39 12.82
N GLU A 82 13.80 -4.80 13.96
CA GLU A 82 14.40 -5.49 15.09
C GLU A 82 13.44 -5.56 16.28
N GLY A 83 13.55 -6.64 17.03
CA GLY A 83 12.86 -6.84 18.31
C GLY A 83 11.34 -6.68 18.22
N ASP A 84 10.80 -5.83 19.08
CA ASP A 84 9.34 -5.59 19.20
C ASP A 84 8.73 -4.85 18.02
N ASN A 85 9.54 -4.32 17.10
CA ASN A 85 9.06 -3.65 15.89
C ASN A 85 8.64 -4.63 14.79
N VAL A 86 8.99 -5.91 14.91
CA VAL A 86 8.55 -6.95 13.95
C VAL A 86 7.04 -7.16 14.06
N ASN A 87 6.33 -7.04 12.94
CA ASN A 87 4.88 -7.26 12.88
C ASN A 87 4.55 -8.59 12.21
N SER A 88 4.39 -9.64 13.01
CA SER A 88 4.04 -10.99 12.52
C SER A 88 2.67 -11.09 11.82
N GLY A 89 1.81 -10.07 11.96
CA GLY A 89 0.52 -10.00 11.28
C GLY A 89 0.61 -9.60 9.80
N LEU A 90 1.78 -9.16 9.34
CA LEU A 90 2.01 -8.75 7.95
C LEU A 90 3.05 -9.64 7.28
N PRO A 91 2.85 -10.07 6.03
CA PRO A 91 3.85 -10.82 5.27
C PRO A 91 5.18 -10.06 5.06
N THR A 92 5.15 -8.73 5.13
CA THR A 92 6.30 -7.82 5.03
C THR A 92 6.74 -7.29 6.39
N GLY A 93 6.21 -7.85 7.48
CA GLY A 93 6.39 -7.28 8.83
C GLY A 93 7.79 -7.41 9.42
N GLU A 94 8.69 -8.17 8.78
CA GLU A 94 10.09 -8.29 9.16
C GLU A 94 10.96 -7.15 8.61
N ILE A 95 10.41 -6.36 7.68
CA ILE A 95 11.16 -5.30 7.00
C ILE A 95 10.39 -3.98 7.01
N GLU A 96 11.12 -2.91 6.78
CA GLU A 96 10.59 -1.60 6.44
C GLU A 96 11.45 -0.97 5.34
N VAL A 97 10.96 0.09 4.71
CA VAL A 97 11.73 0.83 3.71
C VAL A 97 12.09 2.19 4.29
N ASP A 98 13.39 2.43 4.49
CA ASP A 98 13.90 3.76 4.86
C ASP A 98 13.88 4.67 3.63
N CYS A 99 12.96 5.63 3.64
CA CYS A 99 12.61 6.44 2.48
C CYS A 99 13.55 7.62 2.32
N SER A 100 14.15 7.73 1.14
CA SER A 100 15.00 8.87 0.76
C SER A 100 14.30 9.85 -0.20
N ILE A 101 13.33 9.39 -0.98
CA ILE A 101 12.60 10.21 -1.95
C ILE A 101 11.11 9.89 -1.87
N VAL A 102 10.29 10.94 -1.82
CA VAL A 102 8.83 10.85 -1.94
C VAL A 102 8.36 11.70 -3.12
N ILE A 103 7.60 11.09 -4.01
CA ILE A 103 6.93 11.78 -5.11
C ILE A 103 5.43 11.64 -4.91
N VAL A 104 4.72 12.76 -4.78
CA VAL A 104 3.26 12.76 -4.64
C VAL A 104 2.63 12.80 -6.03
N HIS A 105 1.93 11.74 -6.40
CA HIS A 105 1.19 11.69 -7.67
C HIS A 105 -0.20 12.30 -7.53
N ASN A 106 -0.85 12.09 -6.40
CA ASN A 106 -2.17 12.66 -6.11
C ASN A 106 -2.44 12.71 -4.61
N ILE A 107 -2.94 13.84 -4.13
CA ILE A 107 -3.45 13.99 -2.77
C ILE A 107 -4.94 13.67 -2.77
N SER A 108 -5.35 12.77 -1.90
CA SER A 108 -6.74 12.35 -1.77
C SER A 108 -7.57 13.32 -0.94
N ASP A 109 -8.83 13.49 -1.31
CA ASP A 109 -9.85 13.93 -0.38
C ASP A 109 -10.18 12.80 0.60
N THR A 110 -10.75 13.12 1.76
CA THR A 110 -11.17 12.12 2.74
C THR A 110 -12.23 11.20 2.11
N PRO A 111 -11.96 9.88 2.04
CA PRO A 111 -12.93 8.93 1.50
C PRO A 111 -14.25 8.95 2.29
N PRO A 112 -15.40 8.75 1.64
CA PRO A 112 -16.71 8.71 2.31
C PRO A 112 -16.88 7.52 3.25
N PHE A 113 -16.00 6.51 3.17
CA PHE A 113 -15.90 5.37 4.07
C PHE A 113 -14.50 4.76 4.00
N PRO A 114 -14.05 4.05 5.06
CA PRO A 114 -12.75 3.37 5.07
C PRO A 114 -12.69 2.21 4.07
N ILE A 115 -11.51 2.01 3.45
CA ILE A 115 -11.27 0.92 2.48
C ILE A 115 -10.78 -0.36 3.18
N ASP A 116 -11.05 -0.57 4.44
CA ASP A 116 -10.83 -1.83 5.14
C ASP A 116 -12.08 -2.73 5.11
N ASP A 117 -11.90 -4.04 5.28
CA ASP A 117 -13.00 -4.99 5.20
C ASP A 117 -13.94 -4.90 6.41
N GLU A 118 -13.41 -4.72 7.62
CA GLU A 118 -14.22 -4.75 8.85
C GLU A 118 -15.15 -3.55 8.97
N LYS A 119 -14.62 -2.35 8.77
CA LYS A 119 -15.40 -1.12 8.84
C LYS A 119 -16.28 -0.96 7.60
N GLY A 120 -15.75 -1.32 6.43
CA GLY A 120 -16.46 -1.23 5.16
C GLY A 120 -17.68 -2.15 5.07
N ASP A 121 -17.68 -3.31 5.72
CA ASP A 121 -18.87 -4.19 5.75
C ASP A 121 -20.04 -3.62 6.59
N LYS A 122 -19.76 -2.66 7.48
CA LYS A 122 -20.76 -1.94 8.28
C LYS A 122 -21.37 -0.74 7.56
N VAL A 123 -20.80 -0.35 6.41
CA VAL A 123 -21.27 0.79 5.61
C VAL A 123 -22.51 0.42 4.81
N ASN A 124 -23.48 1.35 4.74
CA ASN A 124 -24.69 1.18 3.95
C ASN A 124 -24.37 0.82 2.49
N GLU A 125 -25.10 -0.14 1.93
CA GLU A 125 -24.90 -0.64 0.59
C GLU A 125 -25.05 0.45 -0.48
N ASP A 126 -26.05 1.34 -0.34
CA ASP A 126 -26.25 2.44 -1.29
C ASP A 126 -25.03 3.35 -1.38
N LEU A 127 -24.38 3.64 -0.23
CA LEU A 127 -23.17 4.44 -0.21
C LEU A 127 -21.99 3.70 -0.88
N ARG A 128 -21.87 2.39 -0.65
CA ARG A 128 -20.85 1.56 -1.31
C ARG A 128 -21.07 1.44 -2.82
N LEU A 129 -22.33 1.35 -3.25
CA LEU A 129 -22.70 1.33 -4.67
C LEU A 129 -22.44 2.69 -5.33
N LYS A 130 -22.75 3.79 -4.65
CA LYS A 130 -22.45 5.15 -5.13
C LYS A 130 -20.96 5.37 -5.37
N TYR A 131 -20.11 4.89 -4.46
CA TYR A 131 -18.65 5.00 -4.54
C TYR A 131 -18.02 3.63 -4.84
N ARG A 132 -18.58 2.93 -5.82
CA ARG A 132 -18.21 1.55 -6.15
C ARG A 132 -16.72 1.37 -6.41
N TYR A 133 -16.05 2.34 -7.02
CA TYR A 133 -14.62 2.31 -7.28
C TYR A 133 -13.77 2.24 -5.99
N LEU A 134 -14.24 2.79 -4.87
CA LEU A 134 -13.59 2.63 -3.56
C LEU A 134 -13.91 1.26 -2.96
N ASP A 135 -15.17 0.82 -3.00
CA ASP A 135 -15.58 -0.48 -2.46
C ASP A 135 -14.83 -1.64 -3.13
N LEU A 136 -14.58 -1.56 -4.44
CA LEU A 136 -13.81 -2.56 -5.19
C LEU A 136 -12.33 -2.66 -4.77
N ARG A 137 -11.79 -1.64 -4.09
CA ARG A 137 -10.41 -1.64 -3.56
C ARG A 137 -10.28 -2.38 -2.22
N ARG A 138 -11.39 -2.68 -1.55
CA ARG A 138 -11.40 -3.44 -0.31
C ARG A 138 -10.87 -4.86 -0.54
N GLY A 139 -10.19 -5.42 0.46
CA GLY A 139 -9.55 -6.72 0.37
C GLY A 139 -10.50 -7.84 -0.06
N LYS A 140 -11.69 -7.91 0.53
CA LYS A 140 -12.75 -8.88 0.21
C LYS A 140 -13.19 -8.78 -1.26
N MET A 141 -13.50 -7.57 -1.72
CA MET A 141 -13.96 -7.35 -3.10
C MET A 141 -12.85 -7.66 -4.11
N ARG A 142 -11.62 -7.27 -3.81
CA ARG A 142 -10.46 -7.58 -4.64
C ARG A 142 -10.23 -9.08 -4.77
N ARG A 143 -10.32 -9.85 -3.68
CA ARG A 143 -10.21 -11.32 -3.71
C ARG A 143 -11.30 -11.95 -4.58
N MET A 144 -12.54 -11.47 -4.46
CA MET A 144 -13.66 -11.95 -5.28
C MET A 144 -13.46 -11.67 -6.78
N LEU A 145 -13.02 -10.46 -7.13
CA LEU A 145 -12.72 -10.11 -8.53
C LEU A 145 -11.55 -10.92 -9.09
N LYS A 146 -10.51 -11.16 -8.28
CA LYS A 146 -9.37 -11.99 -8.67
C LYS A 146 -9.82 -13.42 -8.92
N LEU A 147 -10.59 -14.02 -8.02
CA LEU A 147 -11.13 -15.37 -8.19
C LEU A 147 -11.98 -15.48 -9.47
N ARG A 148 -12.89 -14.53 -9.69
CA ARG A 148 -13.70 -14.48 -10.91
C ARG A 148 -12.84 -14.41 -12.18
N HIS A 149 -11.80 -13.56 -12.17
CA HIS A 149 -10.88 -13.43 -13.29
C HIS A 149 -10.13 -14.75 -13.56
N GLU A 150 -9.58 -15.36 -12.52
CA GLU A 150 -8.82 -16.62 -12.62
C GLU A 150 -9.70 -17.77 -13.12
N THR A 151 -10.93 -17.89 -12.61
CA THR A 151 -11.91 -18.88 -13.06
C THR A 151 -12.25 -18.69 -14.54
N SER A 152 -12.58 -17.46 -14.95
CA SER A 152 -12.91 -17.17 -16.34
C SER A 152 -11.71 -17.44 -17.27
N ARG A 153 -10.50 -17.14 -16.83
CA ARG A 153 -9.27 -17.43 -17.58
C ARG A 153 -9.05 -18.94 -17.72
N ALA A 154 -9.22 -19.69 -16.63
CA ALA A 154 -9.04 -21.15 -16.67
C ALA A 154 -10.04 -21.81 -17.63
N ILE A 155 -11.31 -21.38 -17.62
CA ILE A 155 -12.33 -21.88 -18.54
C ILE A 155 -11.97 -21.56 -20.00
N ARG A 156 -11.56 -20.31 -20.29
CA ARG A 156 -11.17 -19.94 -21.67
C ARG A 156 -9.96 -20.74 -22.16
N ASN A 157 -8.91 -20.85 -21.31
CA ASN A 157 -7.73 -21.64 -21.70
C ASN A 157 -8.11 -23.09 -21.97
N PHE A 158 -8.95 -23.70 -21.12
CA PHE A 158 -9.42 -25.05 -21.33
C PHE A 158 -10.16 -25.22 -22.67
N MET A 159 -11.08 -24.26 -22.96
CA MET A 159 -11.83 -24.31 -24.24
C MET A 159 -10.92 -24.08 -25.44
N ASP A 160 -9.91 -23.23 -25.33
CA ASP A 160 -8.93 -22.98 -26.40
C ASP A 160 -8.03 -24.21 -26.64
N ASP A 161 -7.66 -24.94 -25.57
CA ASP A 161 -6.82 -26.14 -25.64
C ASP A 161 -7.57 -27.36 -26.21
N GLU A 162 -8.90 -27.43 -26.03
CA GLU A 162 -9.75 -28.54 -26.49
C GLU A 162 -10.34 -28.31 -27.89
N GLY A 163 -10.27 -27.08 -28.48
CA GLY A 163 -10.71 -26.71 -29.82
C GLY A 163 -12.12 -26.11 -29.89
#